data_fd842b16d4bc9eed91860fed0b81ff83
#
_entry.id   fd842b16d4bc9eed91860fed0b81ff83
#
_cell.length_a   1.000
_cell.length_b   1.000
_cell.length_c   1.000
_cell.angle_alpha   90.00
_cell.angle_beta   90.00
_cell.angle_gamma   90.00
#
_symmetry.space_group_name_H-M   'P 1'
#
loop_
_entity.id
_entity.type
_entity.pdbx_description
1 polymer ?
#
loop_
_entity_poly.entity_id
_entity_poly.type
_entity_poly.pdbx_seq_one_letter_code
_entity_poly.pdbx_strand_id
1 'polypeptide(L)'
;MNIREMNLKDAERLFELSGLVGWNQTLDDCRFLVEAEWCKMICVEENGEVIGTAGAPVYDEMGFINMVIVHPDYRNRGIATAMIRHLLDTMDVKTFRLHATPAGSFVYSKIGFETTRTMSYFVAAEPKFPKSDAAVVPATMADLEAIAALDLKNSGMNRKNLLADNLKRFEKFALKIEKDNELQAFSLGRRGRKQRQIAAVETVDGDWEKAFALIGAAAPMEKELPSNIIFFDADKAAIKQAEQCGMERVRELIEMEYGVPGTPPGAGYHAIFGGDFG
;
A
#
# COMPACT_ATOMS: atom_id res chain seq x y z
N MET A 1 7.53 24.81 15.76
CA MET A 1 7.02 23.58 15.12
C MET A 1 7.20 22.47 16.12
N ASN A 2 6.10 21.89 16.61
CA ASN A 2 6.11 20.81 17.58
C ASN A 2 5.78 19.49 16.88
N ILE A 3 6.73 18.53 16.86
CA ILE A 3 6.50 17.17 16.36
C ILE A 3 6.20 16.29 17.56
N ARG A 4 5.08 15.57 17.51
CA ARG A 4 4.66 14.59 18.52
C ARG A 4 4.08 13.33 17.90
N GLU A 5 4.03 12.26 18.67
CA GLU A 5 3.27 11.08 18.30
C GLU A 5 1.77 11.40 18.24
N MET A 6 1.10 10.75 17.30
CA MET A 6 -0.36 10.81 17.15
C MET A 6 -1.02 9.90 18.19
N ASN A 7 -2.23 10.25 18.55
CA ASN A 7 -3.12 9.42 19.36
C ASN A 7 -4.49 9.31 18.66
N LEU A 8 -5.37 8.47 19.15
CA LEU A 8 -6.65 8.16 18.49
C LEU A 8 -7.51 9.41 18.21
N LYS A 9 -7.39 10.49 19.01
CA LYS A 9 -8.13 11.75 18.77
C LYS A 9 -7.66 12.46 17.50
N ASP A 10 -6.44 12.18 17.05
CA ASP A 10 -5.89 12.77 15.82
C ASP A 10 -6.36 12.05 14.55
N ALA A 11 -7.01 10.87 14.67
CA ALA A 11 -7.41 10.06 13.52
C ALA A 11 -8.40 10.77 12.59
N GLU A 12 -9.32 11.57 13.16
CA GLU A 12 -10.26 12.37 12.36
C GLU A 12 -9.52 13.44 11.54
N ARG A 13 -8.52 14.09 12.15
CA ARG A 13 -7.72 15.08 11.45
C ARG A 13 -6.83 14.45 10.35
N LEU A 14 -6.27 13.26 10.60
CA LEU A 14 -5.57 12.47 9.58
C LEU A 14 -6.49 12.16 8.40
N PHE A 15 -7.73 11.73 8.69
CA PHE A 15 -8.75 11.48 7.67
C PHE A 15 -9.09 12.73 6.86
N GLU A 16 -9.25 13.90 7.49
CA GLU A 16 -9.48 15.17 6.81
C GLU A 16 -8.31 15.53 5.88
N LEU A 17 -7.07 15.51 6.41
CA LEU A 17 -5.86 15.83 5.65
C LEU A 17 -5.69 14.89 4.44
N SER A 18 -5.95 13.58 4.61
CA SER A 18 -5.93 12.62 3.50
C SER A 18 -6.97 12.96 2.43
N GLY A 19 -8.12 13.49 2.83
CA GLY A 19 -9.16 13.97 1.93
C GLY A 19 -8.75 15.20 1.10
N LEU A 20 -8.03 16.15 1.72
CA LEU A 20 -7.53 17.37 1.03
C LEU A 20 -6.54 17.03 -0.09
N VAL A 21 -5.78 15.94 0.04
CA VAL A 21 -4.85 15.47 -1.00
C VAL A 21 -5.46 14.40 -1.92
N GLY A 22 -6.76 14.13 -1.77
CA GLY A 22 -7.50 13.24 -2.65
C GLY A 22 -7.25 11.75 -2.47
N TRP A 23 -6.68 11.34 -1.34
CA TRP A 23 -6.36 9.95 -1.06
C TRP A 23 -7.58 9.09 -0.69
N ASN A 24 -7.38 7.77 -0.65
CA ASN A 24 -8.47 6.79 -0.60
C ASN A 24 -8.73 6.20 0.80
N GLN A 25 -8.05 6.71 1.85
CA GLN A 25 -8.22 6.21 3.21
C GLN A 25 -9.61 6.52 3.75
N THR A 26 -10.18 5.55 4.48
CA THR A 26 -11.37 5.72 5.32
C THR A 26 -10.97 6.21 6.71
N LEU A 27 -11.94 6.64 7.52
CA LEU A 27 -11.67 6.98 8.92
C LEU A 27 -11.16 5.77 9.72
N ASP A 28 -11.69 4.58 9.42
CA ASP A 28 -11.25 3.34 10.07
C ASP A 28 -9.82 2.95 9.69
N ASP A 29 -9.37 3.25 8.45
CA ASP A 29 -7.96 3.09 8.09
C ASP A 29 -7.06 4.06 8.87
N CYS A 30 -7.52 5.30 9.07
CA CYS A 30 -6.78 6.29 9.87
C CYS A 30 -6.69 5.90 11.35
N ARG A 31 -7.78 5.40 11.93
CA ARG A 31 -7.79 4.87 13.30
C ARG A 31 -6.84 3.69 13.43
N PHE A 32 -6.94 2.72 12.52
CA PHE A 32 -6.05 1.57 12.50
C PHE A 32 -4.57 1.97 12.46
N LEU A 33 -4.17 2.89 11.59
CA LEU A 33 -2.80 3.37 11.50
C LEU A 33 -2.29 3.99 12.81
N VAL A 34 -3.15 4.73 13.51
CA VAL A 34 -2.80 5.40 14.77
C VAL A 34 -2.75 4.43 15.94
N GLU A 35 -3.57 3.37 15.94
CA GLU A 35 -3.65 2.38 17.03
C GLU A 35 -2.68 1.21 16.85
N ALA A 36 -2.19 0.94 15.65
CA ALA A 36 -1.29 -0.19 15.38
C ALA A 36 0.07 0.01 16.06
N GLU A 37 0.40 -0.80 17.06
CA GLU A 37 1.66 -0.73 17.82
C GLU A 37 2.91 -0.87 16.93
N TRP A 38 2.77 -1.52 15.78
CA TRP A 38 3.83 -1.68 14.78
C TRP A 38 3.91 -0.52 13.77
N CYS A 39 3.10 0.53 13.94
CA CYS A 39 3.08 1.70 13.06
C CYS A 39 3.34 2.96 13.87
N LYS A 40 4.49 3.62 13.66
CA LYS A 40 4.77 4.90 14.28
C LYS A 40 4.09 6.03 13.50
N MET A 41 3.07 6.66 14.08
CA MET A 41 2.39 7.81 13.50
C MET A 41 2.78 9.08 14.25
N ILE A 42 3.22 10.12 13.53
CA ILE A 42 3.57 11.44 14.06
C ILE A 42 2.78 12.55 13.39
N CYS A 43 2.63 13.67 14.09
CA CYS A 43 2.07 14.89 13.53
C CYS A 43 2.90 16.12 13.91
N VAL A 44 2.73 17.18 13.11
CA VAL A 44 3.18 18.53 13.42
C VAL A 44 1.99 19.34 13.89
N GLU A 45 2.13 19.94 15.06
CA GLU A 45 1.11 20.81 15.65
C GLU A 45 1.58 22.26 15.69
N GLU A 46 0.71 23.17 15.32
CA GLU A 46 0.90 24.62 15.40
C GLU A 46 -0.40 25.27 15.88
N ASN A 47 -0.34 26.05 16.97
CA ASN A 47 -1.51 26.72 17.58
C ASN A 47 -2.65 25.77 17.98
N GLY A 48 -2.33 24.53 18.40
CA GLY A 48 -3.32 23.52 18.77
C GLY A 48 -3.97 22.78 17.60
N GLU A 49 -3.53 23.04 16.38
CA GLU A 49 -4.02 22.37 15.18
C GLU A 49 -2.94 21.46 14.56
N VAL A 50 -3.31 20.24 14.18
CA VAL A 50 -2.44 19.36 13.41
C VAL A 50 -2.43 19.82 11.95
N ILE A 51 -1.26 20.26 11.49
CA ILE A 51 -1.03 20.82 10.16
C ILE A 51 -0.24 19.91 9.22
N GLY A 52 0.32 18.82 9.75
CA GLY A 52 1.02 17.81 8.96
C GLY A 52 1.10 16.49 9.69
N THR A 53 1.20 15.40 8.92
CA THR A 53 1.29 14.03 9.42
C THR A 53 2.33 13.25 8.64
N ALA A 54 2.94 12.25 9.27
CA ALA A 54 3.73 11.22 8.65
C ALA A 54 3.62 9.93 9.47
N GLY A 55 3.76 8.78 8.83
CA GLY A 55 3.76 7.49 9.50
C GLY A 55 4.85 6.57 8.98
N ALA A 56 5.15 5.53 9.74
CA ALA A 56 6.02 4.45 9.32
C ALA A 56 5.66 3.14 10.03
N PRO A 57 4.86 2.25 9.39
CA PRO A 57 4.81 0.85 9.78
C PRO A 57 6.21 0.22 9.74
N VAL A 58 6.47 -0.66 10.71
CA VAL A 58 7.74 -1.36 10.87
C VAL A 58 7.57 -2.82 10.46
N TYR A 59 8.38 -3.26 9.53
CA TYR A 59 8.48 -4.63 9.04
C TYR A 59 9.88 -5.16 9.33
N ASP A 60 10.08 -5.74 10.53
CA ASP A 60 11.38 -6.13 11.07
C ASP A 60 12.39 -4.95 11.05
N GLU A 61 13.38 -4.96 10.18
CA GLU A 61 14.41 -3.92 10.08
C GLU A 61 14.08 -2.81 9.05
N MET A 62 12.83 -2.80 8.52
CA MET A 62 12.37 -1.81 7.54
C MET A 62 11.24 -0.96 8.10
N GLY A 63 11.35 0.36 7.97
CA GLY A 63 10.28 1.32 8.15
C GLY A 63 9.68 1.72 6.79
N PHE A 64 8.37 1.54 6.60
CA PHE A 64 7.70 1.94 5.36
C PHE A 64 7.03 3.30 5.53
N ILE A 65 7.67 4.40 5.10
CA ILE A 65 7.14 5.76 5.29
C ILE A 65 5.86 5.96 4.51
N ASN A 66 4.83 6.39 5.19
CA ASN A 66 3.51 6.66 4.64
C ASN A 66 2.85 7.92 5.22
N MET A 67 1.66 8.23 4.77
CA MET A 67 0.80 9.31 5.29
C MET A 67 1.52 10.65 5.45
N VAL A 68 2.52 10.93 4.61
CA VAL A 68 3.25 12.21 4.60
C VAL A 68 2.39 13.28 3.94
N ILE A 69 1.70 14.03 4.76
CA ILE A 69 0.77 15.08 4.33
C ILE A 69 1.09 16.38 5.05
N VAL A 70 1.11 17.48 4.30
CA VAL A 70 1.15 18.83 4.86
C VAL A 70 -0.07 19.57 4.35
N HIS A 71 -0.83 20.18 5.26
CA HIS A 71 -1.99 21.00 4.92
C HIS A 71 -1.60 22.06 3.87
N PRO A 72 -2.38 22.29 2.83
CA PRO A 72 -2.01 23.18 1.71
C PRO A 72 -1.46 24.56 2.15
N ASP A 73 -2.09 25.19 3.11
CA ASP A 73 -1.73 26.53 3.58
C ASP A 73 -0.38 26.60 4.35
N TYR A 74 0.15 25.44 4.72
CA TYR A 74 1.40 25.30 5.49
C TYR A 74 2.56 24.72 4.67
N ARG A 75 2.35 24.49 3.36
CA ARG A 75 3.39 23.96 2.47
C ARG A 75 4.54 24.94 2.27
N ASN A 76 5.65 24.44 1.73
CA ASN A 76 6.88 25.19 1.46
C ASN A 76 7.57 25.76 2.71
N ARG A 77 7.24 25.23 3.91
CA ARG A 77 7.84 25.62 5.20
C ARG A 77 8.81 24.56 5.76
N GLY A 78 9.17 23.53 4.97
CA GLY A 78 10.08 22.46 5.39
C GLY A 78 9.44 21.39 6.29
N ILE A 79 8.12 21.44 6.52
CA ILE A 79 7.41 20.56 7.47
C ILE A 79 7.56 19.07 7.09
N ALA A 80 7.35 18.71 5.84
CA ALA A 80 7.53 17.32 5.39
C ALA A 80 8.96 16.83 5.65
N THR A 81 9.96 17.60 5.28
CA THR A 81 11.38 17.29 5.52
C THR A 81 11.67 17.08 7.01
N ALA A 82 11.12 17.94 7.88
CA ALA A 82 11.30 17.82 9.33
C ALA A 82 10.68 16.53 9.88
N MET A 83 9.48 16.17 9.45
CA MET A 83 8.81 14.92 9.85
C MET A 83 9.59 13.68 9.39
N ILE A 84 10.03 13.67 8.13
CA ILE A 84 10.82 12.54 7.59
C ILE A 84 12.13 12.40 8.38
N ARG A 85 12.89 13.47 8.57
CA ARG A 85 14.12 13.43 9.37
C ARG A 85 13.87 12.94 10.79
N HIS A 86 12.78 13.38 11.42
CA HIS A 86 12.40 12.91 12.75
C HIS A 86 12.18 11.39 12.77
N LEU A 87 11.49 10.80 11.76
CA LEU A 87 11.35 9.36 11.66
C LEU A 87 12.70 8.67 11.46
N LEU A 88 13.55 9.19 10.53
CA LEU A 88 14.88 8.63 10.27
C LEU A 88 15.76 8.63 11.53
N ASP A 89 15.69 9.70 12.34
CA ASP A 89 16.53 9.89 13.52
C ASP A 89 16.03 9.11 14.76
N THR A 90 14.74 8.76 14.83
CA THR A 90 14.11 8.19 16.04
C THR A 90 13.68 6.74 15.92
N MET A 91 13.71 6.17 14.72
CA MET A 91 13.33 4.77 14.52
C MET A 91 14.57 3.90 14.35
N ASP A 92 14.61 2.78 15.10
CA ASP A 92 15.70 1.80 15.03
C ASP A 92 15.42 0.77 13.91
N VAL A 93 15.61 1.20 12.66
CA VAL A 93 15.48 0.36 11.47
C VAL A 93 16.66 0.63 10.52
N LYS A 94 17.00 -0.36 9.70
CA LYS A 94 18.16 -0.26 8.77
C LYS A 94 17.78 0.37 7.43
N THR A 95 16.53 0.20 7.02
CA THR A 95 16.01 0.62 5.73
C THR A 95 14.73 1.41 5.91
N PHE A 96 14.61 2.50 5.19
CA PHE A 96 13.30 3.16 4.99
C PHE A 96 12.91 3.04 3.53
N ARG A 97 11.66 2.64 3.27
CA ARG A 97 11.05 2.60 1.94
C ARG A 97 9.80 3.47 1.90
N LEU A 98 9.46 3.98 0.75
CA LEU A 98 8.23 4.73 0.53
C LEU A 98 7.78 4.68 -0.94
N HIS A 99 6.53 5.01 -1.18
CA HIS A 99 5.99 5.24 -2.51
C HIS A 99 5.66 6.73 -2.68
N ALA A 100 6.49 7.43 -3.44
CA ALA A 100 6.33 8.85 -3.71
C ALA A 100 5.44 9.10 -4.93
N THR A 101 4.71 10.23 -4.90
CA THR A 101 4.25 10.85 -6.16
C THR A 101 5.44 11.51 -6.88
N PRO A 102 5.38 11.76 -8.22
CA PRO A 102 6.44 12.46 -8.92
C PRO A 102 6.82 13.81 -8.26
N ALA A 103 5.82 14.57 -7.79
CA ALA A 103 6.07 15.82 -7.07
C ALA A 103 6.73 15.62 -5.70
N GLY A 104 6.36 14.56 -4.99
CA GLY A 104 6.93 14.22 -3.67
C GLY A 104 8.37 13.71 -3.75
N SER A 105 8.75 13.02 -4.82
CA SER A 105 10.08 12.40 -4.97
C SER A 105 11.23 13.41 -4.85
N PHE A 106 11.03 14.65 -5.28
CA PHE A 106 12.03 15.72 -5.12
C PHE A 106 12.35 16.04 -3.66
N VAL A 107 11.37 15.92 -2.76
CA VAL A 107 11.60 16.14 -1.32
C VAL A 107 12.44 15.01 -0.76
N TYR A 108 12.09 13.77 -1.09
CA TYR A 108 12.78 12.58 -0.59
C TYR A 108 14.20 12.46 -1.13
N SER A 109 14.42 12.75 -2.43
CA SER A 109 15.78 12.77 -3.02
C SER A 109 16.71 13.77 -2.32
N LYS A 110 16.20 14.95 -1.91
CA LYS A 110 17.00 15.93 -1.15
C LYS A 110 17.36 15.47 0.26
N ILE A 111 16.63 14.51 0.81
CA ILE A 111 16.92 13.91 2.12
C ILE A 111 17.94 12.78 1.97
N GLY A 112 18.08 12.20 0.79
CA GLY A 112 19.00 11.10 0.48
C GLY A 112 18.30 9.78 0.09
N PHE A 113 17.00 9.80 -0.16
CA PHE A 113 16.32 8.63 -0.73
C PHE A 113 16.68 8.45 -2.20
N GLU A 114 16.90 7.22 -2.60
CA GLU A 114 17.21 6.82 -3.97
C GLU A 114 16.02 6.10 -4.60
N THR A 115 15.78 6.35 -5.89
CA THR A 115 14.71 5.67 -6.65
C THR A 115 15.12 4.22 -6.93
N THR A 116 14.25 3.27 -6.60
CA THR A 116 14.47 1.84 -6.87
C THR A 116 13.65 1.37 -8.09
N ARG A 117 12.38 1.80 -8.19
CA ARG A 117 11.49 1.40 -9.30
C ARG A 117 10.33 2.36 -9.47
N THR A 118 9.59 2.19 -10.57
CA THR A 118 8.35 2.92 -10.82
C THR A 118 7.16 1.97 -10.92
N MET A 119 5.98 2.51 -10.65
CA MET A 119 4.73 1.77 -10.64
C MET A 119 3.63 2.63 -11.24
N SER A 120 2.65 1.97 -11.84
CA SER A 120 1.47 2.59 -12.41
C SER A 120 0.22 2.25 -11.60
N TYR A 121 -0.50 3.29 -11.25
CA TYR A 121 -1.79 3.20 -10.56
C TYR A 121 -2.92 3.22 -11.59
N PHE A 122 -3.68 2.13 -11.67
CA PHE A 122 -4.78 1.93 -12.59
C PHE A 122 -6.13 2.01 -11.89
N VAL A 123 -7.13 2.51 -12.61
CA VAL A 123 -8.53 2.60 -12.15
C VAL A 123 -9.47 2.17 -13.25
N ALA A 124 -10.54 1.47 -12.89
CA ALA A 124 -11.67 1.21 -13.78
C ALA A 124 -12.98 1.08 -12.99
N ALA A 125 -14.06 1.56 -13.57
CA ALA A 125 -15.41 1.35 -13.03
C ALA A 125 -15.83 -0.12 -13.13
N GLU A 126 -15.72 -0.70 -14.32
CA GLU A 126 -16.10 -2.08 -14.63
C GLU A 126 -15.05 -2.75 -15.53
N PRO A 127 -13.86 -3.11 -15.01
CA PRO A 127 -12.85 -3.77 -15.81
C PRO A 127 -13.32 -5.18 -16.20
N LYS A 128 -13.04 -5.58 -17.46
CA LYS A 128 -13.47 -6.85 -18.02
C LYS A 128 -12.29 -7.78 -18.23
N PHE A 129 -11.92 -8.51 -17.19
CA PHE A 129 -10.88 -9.53 -17.29
C PHE A 129 -11.39 -10.79 -17.99
N PRO A 130 -10.54 -11.49 -18.74
CA PRO A 130 -10.88 -12.79 -19.31
C PRO A 130 -11.33 -13.77 -18.22
N LYS A 131 -12.25 -14.66 -18.54
CA LYS A 131 -12.59 -15.77 -17.65
C LYS A 131 -11.39 -16.69 -17.53
N SER A 132 -11.13 -17.16 -16.32
CA SER A 132 -10.11 -18.15 -16.02
C SER A 132 -10.77 -19.44 -15.55
N ASP A 133 -10.14 -20.58 -15.87
CA ASP A 133 -10.54 -21.90 -15.35
C ASP A 133 -9.95 -22.15 -13.95
N ALA A 134 -9.12 -21.26 -13.42
CA ALA A 134 -8.58 -21.39 -12.07
C ALA A 134 -9.69 -21.27 -11.02
N ALA A 135 -9.71 -22.22 -10.10
CA ALA A 135 -10.66 -22.24 -8.99
C ALA A 135 -10.24 -21.19 -7.95
N VAL A 136 -10.78 -19.96 -8.07
CA VAL A 136 -10.60 -18.90 -7.10
C VAL A 136 -11.62 -19.07 -5.98
N VAL A 137 -11.13 -19.13 -4.73
CA VAL A 137 -11.96 -19.30 -3.53
C VAL A 137 -11.65 -18.23 -2.49
N PRO A 138 -12.53 -17.96 -1.51
CA PRO A 138 -12.21 -17.04 -0.42
C PRO A 138 -10.98 -17.50 0.38
N ALA A 139 -10.12 -16.54 0.74
CA ALA A 139 -9.09 -16.73 1.75
C ALA A 139 -9.62 -16.27 3.11
N THR A 140 -9.14 -16.89 4.18
CA THR A 140 -9.60 -16.66 5.55
C THR A 140 -8.41 -16.51 6.51
N MET A 141 -8.70 -16.23 7.78
CA MET A 141 -7.66 -16.22 8.82
C MET A 141 -6.91 -17.56 8.98
N ALA A 142 -7.51 -18.67 8.56
CA ALA A 142 -6.81 -19.96 8.57
C ALA A 142 -5.65 -20.03 7.57
N ASP A 143 -5.68 -19.18 6.54
CA ASP A 143 -4.66 -19.11 5.50
C ASP A 143 -3.51 -18.13 5.84
N LEU A 144 -3.60 -17.40 6.96
CA LEU A 144 -2.67 -16.33 7.32
C LEU A 144 -1.20 -16.77 7.27
N GLU A 145 -0.86 -17.94 7.80
CA GLU A 145 0.53 -18.40 7.84
C GLU A 145 1.09 -18.64 6.43
N ALA A 146 0.31 -19.27 5.56
CA ALA A 146 0.71 -19.53 4.18
C ALA A 146 0.79 -18.22 3.37
N ILE A 147 -0.17 -17.32 3.55
CA ILE A 147 -0.19 -15.99 2.93
C ILE A 147 1.03 -15.18 3.39
N ALA A 148 1.30 -15.12 4.69
CA ALA A 148 2.42 -14.36 5.24
C ALA A 148 3.78 -14.91 4.78
N ALA A 149 3.92 -16.22 4.65
CA ALA A 149 5.14 -16.85 4.13
C ALA A 149 5.36 -16.51 2.65
N LEU A 150 4.30 -16.54 1.83
CA LEU A 150 4.37 -16.17 0.42
C LEU A 150 4.66 -14.67 0.25
N ASP A 151 3.98 -13.82 1.02
CA ASP A 151 4.18 -12.38 1.03
C ASP A 151 5.62 -11.99 1.41
N LEU A 152 6.17 -12.58 2.47
CA LEU A 152 7.56 -12.36 2.87
C LEU A 152 8.54 -12.75 1.76
N LYS A 153 8.32 -13.92 1.12
CA LYS A 153 9.13 -14.37 -0.02
C LYS A 153 9.11 -13.40 -1.18
N ASN A 154 7.95 -12.84 -1.50
CA ASN A 154 7.74 -12.01 -2.68
C ASN A 154 8.01 -10.52 -2.43
N SER A 155 7.53 -9.97 -1.32
CA SER A 155 7.70 -8.54 -1.00
C SER A 155 9.05 -8.23 -0.34
N GLY A 156 9.66 -9.23 0.33
CA GLY A 156 10.82 -9.05 1.18
C GLY A 156 10.51 -8.36 2.51
N MET A 157 9.23 -8.21 2.87
CA MET A 157 8.77 -7.50 4.08
C MET A 157 7.93 -8.43 4.97
N ASN A 158 8.24 -8.52 6.26
CA ASN A 158 7.41 -9.25 7.21
C ASN A 158 6.17 -8.43 7.59
N ARG A 159 5.13 -8.52 6.76
CA ARG A 159 3.87 -7.78 6.91
C ARG A 159 2.77 -8.56 7.60
N LYS A 160 3.08 -9.63 8.34
CA LYS A 160 2.09 -10.54 8.93
C LYS A 160 0.99 -9.84 9.73
N ASN A 161 1.33 -8.80 10.50
CA ASN A 161 0.35 -8.02 11.27
C ASN A 161 -0.62 -7.27 10.35
N LEU A 162 -0.13 -6.67 9.27
CA LEU A 162 -0.95 -6.00 8.26
C LEU A 162 -1.88 -6.98 7.54
N LEU A 163 -1.36 -8.15 7.15
CA LEU A 163 -2.12 -9.20 6.48
C LEU A 163 -3.23 -9.76 7.38
N ALA A 164 -2.93 -9.99 8.67
CA ALA A 164 -3.90 -10.44 9.65
C ALA A 164 -5.03 -9.41 9.86
N ASP A 165 -4.68 -8.13 9.93
CA ASP A 165 -5.68 -7.06 10.02
C ASP A 165 -6.55 -7.00 8.75
N ASN A 166 -5.95 -7.07 7.57
CA ASN A 166 -6.69 -7.05 6.32
C ASN A 166 -7.66 -8.22 6.21
N LEU A 167 -7.23 -9.44 6.53
CA LEU A 167 -8.09 -10.62 6.55
C LEU A 167 -9.26 -10.48 7.52
N LYS A 168 -9.09 -9.81 8.67
CA LYS A 168 -10.17 -9.56 9.63
C LYS A 168 -11.13 -8.48 9.18
N ARG A 169 -10.62 -7.34 8.71
CA ARG A 169 -11.44 -6.17 8.39
C ARG A 169 -12.09 -6.28 7.02
N PHE A 170 -11.47 -7.00 6.09
CA PHE A 170 -11.84 -7.02 4.68
C PHE A 170 -11.93 -8.44 4.11
N GLU A 171 -12.34 -9.42 4.93
CA GLU A 171 -12.43 -10.85 4.59
C GLU A 171 -13.05 -11.11 3.21
N LYS A 172 -14.12 -10.40 2.86
CA LYS A 172 -14.81 -10.57 1.57
C LYS A 172 -13.96 -10.26 0.34
N PHE A 173 -12.85 -9.48 0.49
CA PHE A 173 -11.94 -9.15 -0.59
C PHE A 173 -10.70 -10.05 -0.63
N ALA A 174 -10.60 -10.98 0.30
CA ALA A 174 -9.50 -11.93 0.36
C ALA A 174 -9.80 -13.16 -0.48
N LEU A 175 -8.96 -13.43 -1.47
CA LEU A 175 -9.10 -14.51 -2.42
C LEU A 175 -7.81 -15.33 -2.49
N LYS A 176 -7.94 -16.63 -2.81
CA LYS A 176 -6.80 -17.52 -3.04
C LYS A 176 -7.07 -18.52 -4.17
N ILE A 177 -5.99 -19.08 -4.67
CA ILE A 177 -5.96 -20.28 -5.51
C ILE A 177 -5.15 -21.33 -4.76
N GLU A 178 -5.71 -22.53 -4.65
CA GLU A 178 -5.04 -23.68 -4.02
C GLU A 178 -4.93 -24.84 -5.02
N LYS A 179 -3.89 -25.64 -4.84
CA LYS A 179 -3.72 -26.92 -5.52
C LYS A 179 -3.17 -27.93 -4.51
N ASP A 180 -3.82 -29.07 -4.40
CA ASP A 180 -3.45 -30.14 -3.47
C ASP A 180 -3.32 -29.68 -1.99
N ASN A 181 -4.21 -28.76 -1.56
CA ASN A 181 -4.23 -28.06 -0.27
C ASN A 181 -3.01 -27.13 -0.01
N GLU A 182 -2.25 -26.78 -1.05
CA GLU A 182 -1.17 -25.83 -0.96
C GLU A 182 -1.55 -24.51 -1.63
N LEU A 183 -1.25 -23.37 -0.97
CA LEU A 183 -1.47 -22.04 -1.51
C LEU A 183 -0.62 -21.84 -2.78
N GLN A 184 -1.25 -21.48 -3.88
CA GLN A 184 -0.59 -21.18 -5.16
C GLN A 184 -0.54 -19.68 -5.44
N ALA A 185 -1.58 -18.97 -5.01
CA ALA A 185 -1.71 -17.53 -5.24
C ALA A 185 -2.73 -16.95 -4.25
N PHE A 186 -2.60 -15.67 -3.97
CA PHE A 186 -3.61 -14.93 -3.22
C PHE A 186 -3.73 -13.49 -3.71
N SER A 187 -4.87 -12.87 -3.44
CA SER A 187 -5.05 -11.43 -3.48
C SER A 187 -5.83 -10.97 -2.27
N LEU A 188 -5.51 -9.78 -1.81
CA LEU A 188 -6.24 -9.09 -0.77
C LEU A 188 -6.89 -7.83 -1.35
N GLY A 189 -7.59 -7.11 -0.54
CA GLY A 189 -8.20 -5.87 -0.98
C GLY A 189 -8.87 -5.15 0.16
N ARG A 190 -9.38 -3.97 -0.15
CA ARG A 190 -10.16 -3.19 0.82
C ARG A 190 -11.12 -2.22 0.13
N ARG A 191 -12.17 -1.85 0.81
CA ARG A 191 -12.98 -0.69 0.46
C ARG A 191 -12.25 0.57 0.93
N GLY A 192 -12.10 1.54 0.05
CA GLY A 192 -11.65 2.88 0.42
C GLY A 192 -12.77 3.91 0.29
N ARG A 193 -12.41 5.19 0.46
CA ARG A 193 -13.33 6.33 0.38
C ARG A 193 -13.94 6.52 -1.01
N LYS A 194 -13.14 6.34 -2.06
CA LYS A 194 -13.48 6.64 -3.46
C LYS A 194 -13.42 5.41 -4.37
N GLN A 195 -12.62 4.45 -3.99
CA GLN A 195 -12.29 3.29 -4.81
C GLN A 195 -12.14 2.07 -3.92
N ARG A 196 -12.49 0.91 -4.43
CA ARG A 196 -12.05 -0.36 -3.84
C ARG A 196 -10.70 -0.74 -4.41
N GLN A 197 -9.85 -1.27 -3.58
CA GLN A 197 -8.49 -1.65 -3.93
C GLN A 197 -8.40 -3.17 -4.10
N ILE A 198 -7.84 -3.59 -5.24
CA ILE A 198 -7.31 -4.94 -5.44
C ILE A 198 -5.83 -4.85 -5.08
N ALA A 199 -5.38 -5.61 -4.10
CA ALA A 199 -4.08 -5.42 -3.47
C ALA A 199 -3.36 -6.75 -3.25
N ALA A 200 -2.05 -6.69 -3.03
CA ALA A 200 -1.20 -7.82 -2.72
C ALA A 200 -1.51 -9.05 -3.60
N VAL A 201 -1.51 -8.84 -4.93
CA VAL A 201 -1.72 -9.95 -5.86
C VAL A 201 -0.40 -10.69 -6.01
N GLU A 202 -0.38 -11.93 -5.50
CA GLU A 202 0.86 -12.69 -5.42
C GLU A 202 0.68 -14.15 -5.84
N THR A 203 1.73 -14.70 -6.44
CA THR A 203 1.78 -16.12 -6.84
C THR A 203 3.08 -16.78 -6.39
N VAL A 204 3.07 -18.11 -6.25
CA VAL A 204 4.26 -18.87 -5.82
C VAL A 204 5.35 -18.86 -6.89
N ASP A 205 4.96 -18.84 -8.17
CA ASP A 205 5.80 -19.12 -9.34
C ASP A 205 5.90 -17.96 -10.35
N GLY A 206 5.30 -16.80 -10.05
CA GLY A 206 5.29 -15.65 -10.98
C GLY A 206 4.27 -15.79 -12.12
N ASP A 207 3.30 -16.69 -11.99
CA ASP A 207 2.32 -17.00 -13.02
C ASP A 207 1.24 -15.91 -13.13
N TRP A 208 1.29 -15.15 -14.22
CA TRP A 208 0.32 -14.09 -14.52
C TRP A 208 -1.09 -14.61 -14.82
N GLU A 209 -1.27 -15.86 -15.24
CA GLU A 209 -2.62 -16.42 -15.45
C GLU A 209 -3.36 -16.54 -14.12
N LYS A 210 -2.68 -17.02 -13.06
CA LYS A 210 -3.22 -17.03 -11.69
C LYS A 210 -3.48 -15.63 -11.16
N ALA A 211 -2.54 -14.71 -11.39
CA ALA A 211 -2.70 -13.30 -10.96
C ALA A 211 -3.93 -12.66 -11.62
N PHE A 212 -4.11 -12.80 -12.92
CA PHE A 212 -5.29 -12.29 -13.63
C PHE A 212 -6.59 -13.00 -13.26
N ALA A 213 -6.54 -14.28 -12.90
CA ALA A 213 -7.69 -14.99 -12.35
C ALA A 213 -8.18 -14.35 -11.04
N LEU A 214 -7.25 -14.06 -10.12
CA LEU A 214 -7.56 -13.38 -8.86
C LEU A 214 -8.09 -11.95 -9.10
N ILE A 215 -7.43 -11.16 -9.95
CA ILE A 215 -7.85 -9.80 -10.29
C ILE A 215 -9.25 -9.81 -10.93
N GLY A 216 -9.49 -10.73 -11.85
CA GLY A 216 -10.79 -10.90 -12.53
C GLY A 216 -11.92 -11.31 -11.58
N ALA A 217 -11.62 -12.12 -10.57
CA ALA A 217 -12.57 -12.49 -9.52
C ALA A 217 -12.84 -11.33 -8.54
N ALA A 218 -11.81 -10.57 -8.18
CA ALA A 218 -11.92 -9.42 -7.30
C ALA A 218 -12.63 -8.22 -7.95
N ALA A 219 -12.40 -8.01 -9.25
CA ALA A 219 -12.88 -6.85 -9.99
C ALA A 219 -14.41 -6.61 -9.94
N PRO A 220 -15.32 -7.60 -9.94
CA PRO A 220 -16.75 -7.37 -9.83
C PRO A 220 -17.28 -7.16 -8.40
N MET A 221 -16.44 -7.29 -7.37
CA MET A 221 -16.87 -7.13 -5.99
C MET A 221 -17.19 -5.65 -5.70
N GLU A 222 -18.31 -5.35 -5.03
CA GLU A 222 -18.75 -3.97 -4.69
C GLU A 222 -18.72 -2.99 -5.87
N LYS A 223 -19.60 -3.19 -6.83
CA LYS A 223 -19.67 -2.41 -8.08
C LYS A 223 -19.98 -0.92 -7.91
N GLU A 224 -20.39 -0.47 -6.72
CA GLU A 224 -20.69 0.94 -6.46
C GLU A 224 -19.43 1.83 -6.49
N LEU A 225 -18.25 1.25 -6.33
CA LEU A 225 -16.97 1.97 -6.40
C LEU A 225 -16.11 1.43 -7.54
N PRO A 226 -15.38 2.28 -8.25
CA PRO A 226 -14.38 1.83 -9.22
C PRO A 226 -13.28 1.03 -8.52
N SER A 227 -12.72 0.05 -9.23
CA SER A 227 -11.56 -0.72 -8.78
C SER A 227 -10.28 0.05 -9.02
N ASN A 228 -9.30 -0.10 -8.13
CA ASN A 228 -7.93 0.28 -8.41
C ASN A 228 -6.95 -0.86 -8.14
N ILE A 229 -5.81 -0.81 -8.83
CA ILE A 229 -4.67 -1.73 -8.67
C ILE A 229 -3.39 -1.01 -9.04
N ILE A 230 -2.26 -1.42 -8.46
CA ILE A 230 -0.96 -0.81 -8.72
C ILE A 230 0.02 -1.89 -9.18
N PHE A 231 0.49 -1.78 -10.42
CA PHE A 231 1.47 -2.68 -11.02
C PHE A 231 2.86 -2.05 -11.12
N PHE A 232 3.89 -2.87 -11.08
CA PHE A 232 5.25 -2.44 -11.42
C PHE A 232 5.36 -2.11 -12.91
N ASP A 233 6.02 -1.01 -13.26
CA ASP A 233 6.20 -0.58 -14.67
C ASP A 233 7.09 -1.51 -15.48
N ALA A 234 7.87 -2.36 -14.83
CA ALA A 234 8.63 -3.42 -15.47
C ALA A 234 7.73 -4.48 -16.12
N ASP A 235 6.53 -4.70 -15.59
CA ASP A 235 5.58 -5.72 -16.06
C ASP A 235 4.75 -5.22 -17.24
N LYS A 236 5.40 -4.98 -18.38
CA LYS A 236 4.76 -4.43 -19.59
C LYS A 236 3.58 -5.25 -20.10
N ALA A 237 3.63 -6.58 -19.94
CA ALA A 237 2.54 -7.47 -20.34
C ALA A 237 1.30 -7.26 -19.45
N ALA A 238 1.49 -7.12 -18.14
CA ALA A 238 0.43 -6.85 -17.19
C ALA A 238 -0.24 -5.49 -17.45
N ILE A 239 0.56 -4.45 -17.68
CA ILE A 239 0.06 -3.11 -18.01
C ILE A 239 -0.80 -3.16 -19.26
N LYS A 240 -0.30 -3.77 -20.33
CA LYS A 240 -1.05 -3.93 -21.59
C LYS A 240 -2.36 -4.70 -21.37
N GLN A 241 -2.34 -5.77 -20.58
CA GLN A 241 -3.54 -6.54 -20.26
C GLN A 241 -4.54 -5.71 -19.47
N ALA A 242 -4.10 -4.94 -18.48
CA ALA A 242 -4.96 -4.06 -17.68
C ALA A 242 -5.66 -3.02 -18.58
N GLU A 243 -4.92 -2.39 -19.49
CA GLU A 243 -5.46 -1.44 -20.48
C GLU A 243 -6.50 -2.11 -21.40
N GLN A 244 -6.22 -3.31 -21.90
CA GLN A 244 -7.16 -4.09 -22.71
C GLN A 244 -8.44 -4.48 -21.94
N CYS A 245 -8.34 -4.63 -20.61
CA CYS A 245 -9.47 -4.89 -19.73
C CYS A 245 -10.26 -3.62 -19.36
N GLY A 246 -9.90 -2.44 -19.91
CA GLY A 246 -10.57 -1.18 -19.70
C GLY A 246 -10.11 -0.44 -18.43
N MET A 247 -8.95 -0.75 -17.89
CA MET A 247 -8.34 0.03 -16.82
C MET A 247 -7.55 1.21 -17.39
N GLU A 248 -7.66 2.36 -16.75
CA GLU A 248 -6.96 3.59 -17.13
C GLU A 248 -5.82 3.87 -16.15
N ARG A 249 -4.64 4.16 -16.69
CA ARG A 249 -3.50 4.65 -15.91
C ARG A 249 -3.76 6.10 -15.49
N VAL A 250 -3.92 6.33 -14.18
CA VAL A 250 -4.28 7.65 -13.66
C VAL A 250 -3.11 8.38 -12.99
N ARG A 251 -2.10 7.67 -12.53
CA ARG A 251 -0.89 8.27 -11.95
C ARG A 251 0.26 7.29 -11.89
N GLU A 252 1.47 7.83 -11.74
CA GLU A 252 2.70 7.12 -11.45
C GLU A 252 3.00 7.19 -9.94
N LEU A 253 3.64 6.15 -9.43
CA LEU A 253 4.28 6.10 -8.13
C LEU A 253 5.76 5.73 -8.32
N ILE A 254 6.60 6.28 -7.47
CA ILE A 254 8.04 6.06 -7.47
C ILE A 254 8.40 5.43 -6.13
N GLU A 255 8.89 4.19 -6.15
CA GLU A 255 9.45 3.60 -4.94
C GLU A 255 10.84 4.16 -4.70
N MET A 256 11.07 4.56 -3.46
CA MET A 256 12.35 5.11 -3.04
C MET A 256 12.79 4.48 -1.72
N GLU A 257 14.11 4.33 -1.56
CA GLU A 257 14.73 3.77 -0.36
C GLU A 257 15.80 4.70 0.22
N TYR A 258 16.00 4.57 1.54
CA TYR A 258 17.05 5.23 2.31
C TYR A 258 17.67 4.24 3.29
N GLY A 259 18.99 4.27 3.46
CA GLY A 259 19.73 3.38 4.34
C GLY A 259 20.27 2.14 3.63
N VAL A 260 20.20 0.97 4.26
CA VAL A 260 20.64 -0.28 3.64
C VAL A 260 19.64 -0.72 2.57
N PRO A 261 20.07 -1.06 1.34
CA PRO A 261 19.15 -1.52 0.31
C PRO A 261 18.31 -2.71 0.77
N GLY A 262 17.00 -2.62 0.58
CA GLY A 262 16.07 -3.71 0.89
C GLY A 262 16.14 -4.86 -0.11
N THR A 263 15.53 -5.98 0.24
CA THR A 263 15.41 -7.13 -0.68
C THR A 263 14.52 -6.74 -1.87
N PRO A 264 14.97 -6.96 -3.11
CA PRO A 264 14.12 -6.78 -4.28
C PRO A 264 12.91 -7.72 -4.24
N PRO A 265 11.74 -7.34 -4.77
CA PRO A 265 10.58 -8.22 -4.83
C PRO A 265 10.85 -9.44 -5.70
N GLY A 266 10.28 -10.56 -5.29
CA GLY A 266 10.27 -11.80 -6.04
C GLY A 266 9.38 -11.72 -7.29
N ALA A 267 9.58 -12.63 -8.23
CA ALA A 267 8.81 -12.70 -9.48
C ALA A 267 7.29 -12.89 -9.26
N GLY A 268 6.90 -13.40 -8.11
CA GLY A 268 5.49 -13.60 -7.75
C GLY A 268 4.78 -12.38 -7.18
N TYR A 269 5.45 -11.24 -7.02
CA TYR A 269 4.87 -10.00 -6.50
C TYR A 269 4.30 -9.16 -7.62
N HIS A 270 3.05 -9.41 -8.02
CA HIS A 270 2.44 -8.81 -9.20
C HIS A 270 1.83 -7.43 -8.97
N ALA A 271 1.18 -7.23 -7.83
CA ALA A 271 0.62 -5.94 -7.46
C ALA A 271 0.86 -5.66 -5.97
N ILE A 272 1.25 -4.43 -5.66
CA ILE A 272 1.57 -4.02 -4.30
C ILE A 272 0.34 -3.99 -3.39
N PHE A 273 0.56 -4.06 -2.07
CA PHE A 273 -0.52 -3.96 -1.08
C PHE A 273 -1.21 -2.59 -1.14
N GLY A 274 -0.46 -1.54 -1.43
CA GLY A 274 -0.98 -0.17 -1.60
C GLY A 274 0.12 0.87 -1.43
N GLY A 275 -0.18 2.11 -1.79
CA GLY A 275 0.77 3.21 -1.64
C GLY A 275 1.22 3.47 -0.20
N ASP A 276 0.48 2.96 0.77
CA ASP A 276 0.68 3.22 2.20
C ASP A 276 1.46 2.10 2.92
N PHE A 277 1.56 0.92 2.33
CA PHE A 277 2.04 -0.28 3.02
C PHE A 277 3.05 -1.13 2.23
N GLY A 278 3.37 -0.71 1.02
CA GLY A 278 4.27 -1.45 0.13
C GLY A 278 3.65 -2.55 -0.68
#